data_2cc75a94f38834f818baf57864a31555
#
_entry.id   2cc75a94f38834f818baf57864a31555
#
_cell.length_a   1.000
_cell.length_b   1.000
_cell.length_c   1.000
_cell.angle_alpha   90.00
_cell.angle_beta   90.00
_cell.angle_gamma   90.00
#
_symmetry.space_group_name_H-M   'P 1'
#
loop_
_entity.id
_entity.type
_entity.pdbx_description
1 polymer ?
#
loop_
_entity_poly.entity_id
_entity_poly.type
_entity_poly.pdbx_seq_one_letter_code
_entity_poly.pdbx_strand_id
1 'polypeptide(L)'
;MPDYKRGEIYYVSPSYAETGSEIWSGRPAVIVSNDDLNRTRNCVEVVYLTTRPKQESPCHAVLHATGKQSTALCEQISTVDKVRLSFTPPAPCVCTKKEMAEIDAALLASLALAAPAPVTTLDLDKTRLLAERDIYKRMYEDLLERFTGVVSVGA
;
A
#
# COMPACT_ATOMS: atom_id res chain seq x y z
N MET A 1 11.78 -13.40 -9.45
CA MET A 1 11.70 -13.11 -8.00
C MET A 1 10.28 -13.37 -7.54
N PRO A 2 10.05 -13.83 -6.30
CA PRO A 2 8.69 -13.95 -5.78
C PRO A 2 7.96 -12.61 -5.88
N ASP A 3 6.69 -12.66 -6.27
CA ASP A 3 5.83 -11.48 -6.38
C ASP A 3 5.18 -11.26 -5.01
N TYR A 4 5.78 -10.41 -4.20
CA TYR A 4 5.27 -10.08 -2.86
C TYR A 4 4.09 -9.12 -2.94
N LYS A 5 2.96 -9.48 -2.31
CA LYS A 5 1.72 -8.70 -2.38
C LYS A 5 1.31 -8.13 -1.04
N ARG A 6 0.67 -6.99 -1.09
CA ARG A 6 0.04 -6.39 0.07
C ARG A 6 -0.96 -7.35 0.71
N GLY A 7 -0.92 -7.48 2.03
CA GLY A 7 -1.77 -8.38 2.80
C GLY A 7 -1.21 -9.79 2.97
N GLU A 8 -0.14 -10.15 2.29
CA GLU A 8 0.56 -11.41 2.54
C GLU A 8 1.34 -11.34 3.85
N ILE A 9 1.38 -12.47 4.56
CA ILE A 9 2.06 -12.61 5.85
C ILE A 9 3.29 -13.49 5.66
N TYR A 10 4.44 -12.94 6.00
CA TYR A 10 5.72 -13.61 5.97
C TYR A 10 6.36 -13.63 7.35
N TYR A 11 7.24 -14.58 7.56
CA TYR A 11 8.14 -14.58 8.71
C TYR A 11 9.36 -13.71 8.38
N VAL A 12 9.60 -12.69 9.17
CA VAL A 12 10.76 -11.81 9.02
C VAL A 12 11.90 -12.34 9.88
N SER A 13 13.04 -12.64 9.27
CA SER A 13 14.25 -13.04 9.98
C SER A 13 14.77 -11.92 10.88
N PRO A 14 15.36 -12.23 12.06
CA PRO A 14 15.87 -11.22 12.97
C PRO A 14 16.95 -10.34 12.31
N SER A 15 17.05 -9.09 12.76
CA SER A 15 18.16 -8.19 12.45
C SER A 15 19.13 -8.13 13.63
N TYR A 16 20.41 -7.93 13.36
CA TYR A 16 21.43 -7.86 14.39
C TYR A 16 21.70 -6.43 14.92
N ALA A 17 20.99 -5.43 14.38
CA ALA A 17 21.29 -4.01 14.62
C ALA A 17 20.25 -3.27 15.47
N GLU A 18 19.36 -3.99 16.14
CA GLU A 18 18.22 -3.37 16.82
C GLU A 18 18.49 -3.21 18.31
N THR A 19 18.09 -2.06 18.85
CA THR A 19 18.25 -1.69 20.28
C THR A 19 16.93 -1.24 20.86
N GLY A 20 16.73 -1.49 22.15
CA GLY A 20 15.57 -0.97 22.89
C GLY A 20 14.30 -1.77 22.69
N SER A 21 13.19 -1.08 22.42
CA SER A 21 11.83 -1.67 22.31
C SER A 21 11.45 -2.08 20.88
N GLU A 22 12.37 -1.98 19.93
CA GLU A 22 12.13 -2.44 18.57
C GLU A 22 11.98 -3.96 18.50
N ILE A 23 11.21 -4.41 17.50
CA ILE A 23 11.00 -5.85 17.30
C ILE A 23 12.18 -6.44 16.52
N TRP A 24 13.10 -7.07 17.22
CA TRP A 24 14.29 -7.70 16.65
C TRP A 24 14.20 -9.22 16.50
N SER A 25 13.35 -9.88 17.28
CA SER A 25 13.16 -11.32 17.18
C SER A 25 12.37 -11.68 15.92
N GLY A 26 12.82 -12.71 15.20
CA GLY A 26 12.08 -13.25 14.06
C GLY A 26 10.62 -13.53 14.41
N ARG A 27 9.70 -13.01 13.62
CA ARG A 27 8.26 -13.19 13.81
C ARG A 27 7.44 -12.90 12.54
N PRO A 28 6.18 -13.34 12.50
CA PRO A 28 5.31 -13.03 11.38
C PRO A 28 5.02 -11.53 11.30
N ALA A 29 4.94 -11.04 10.06
CA ALA A 29 4.59 -9.68 9.73
C ALA A 29 3.73 -9.65 8.45
N VAL A 30 2.80 -8.71 8.36
CA VAL A 30 1.97 -8.48 7.18
C VAL A 30 2.59 -7.40 6.32
N ILE A 31 2.63 -7.62 5.00
CA ILE A 31 3.08 -6.60 4.04
C ILE A 31 1.99 -5.54 3.91
N VAL A 32 2.37 -4.29 4.13
CA VAL A 32 1.47 -3.13 4.07
C VAL A 32 1.82 -2.15 2.95
N SER A 33 3.00 -2.26 2.33
CA SER A 33 3.36 -1.50 1.13
C SER A 33 2.50 -1.91 -0.07
N ASN A 34 2.31 -0.99 -1.02
CA ASN A 34 1.53 -1.26 -2.22
C ASN A 34 2.28 -2.19 -3.22
N ASP A 35 1.52 -2.87 -4.07
CA ASP A 35 2.04 -3.89 -4.98
C ASP A 35 2.99 -3.33 -6.05
N ASP A 36 2.83 -2.07 -6.47
CA ASP A 36 3.73 -1.43 -7.44
C ASP A 36 5.12 -1.18 -6.84
N LEU A 37 5.18 -0.70 -5.60
CA LEU A 37 6.43 -0.57 -4.86
C LEU A 37 7.03 -1.95 -4.58
N ASN A 38 6.20 -2.92 -4.18
CA ASN A 38 6.64 -4.28 -3.93
C ASN A 38 7.26 -4.94 -5.17
N ARG A 39 6.76 -4.64 -6.36
CA ARG A 39 7.31 -5.16 -7.61
C ARG A 39 8.64 -4.51 -8.01
N THR A 40 8.79 -3.21 -7.74
CA THR A 40 9.91 -2.40 -8.27
C THR A 40 11.06 -2.22 -7.29
N ARG A 41 10.85 -2.44 -5.98
CA ARG A 41 11.86 -2.25 -4.93
C ARG A 41 12.35 -3.58 -4.38
N ASN A 42 13.55 -3.58 -3.77
CA ASN A 42 14.11 -4.75 -3.09
C ASN A 42 13.62 -4.89 -1.64
N CYS A 43 12.89 -3.90 -1.13
CA CYS A 43 12.32 -3.90 0.21
C CYS A 43 10.79 -3.80 0.15
N VAL A 44 10.17 -4.15 1.25
CA VAL A 44 8.74 -3.99 1.53
C VAL A 44 8.54 -3.35 2.89
N GLU A 45 7.41 -2.71 3.11
CA GLU A 45 7.00 -2.24 4.42
C GLU A 45 6.10 -3.26 5.07
N VAL A 46 6.38 -3.57 6.32
CA VAL A 46 5.67 -4.57 7.09
C VAL A 46 5.21 -4.05 8.45
N VAL A 47 4.16 -4.66 8.96
CA VAL A 47 3.69 -4.50 10.34
C VAL A 47 3.80 -5.85 11.04
N TYR A 48 4.48 -5.88 12.18
CA TYR A 48 4.70 -7.12 12.94
C TYR A 48 3.45 -7.60 13.65
N LEU A 49 3.31 -8.92 13.72
CA LEU A 49 2.20 -9.60 14.38
C LEU A 49 2.65 -10.20 15.72
N THR A 50 1.75 -10.17 16.71
CA THR A 50 1.95 -10.82 17.99
C THR A 50 0.72 -11.59 18.43
N THR A 51 0.93 -12.77 19.01
CA THR A 51 -0.14 -13.53 19.68
C THR A 51 -0.25 -13.22 21.18
N ARG A 52 0.67 -12.40 21.70
CA ARG A 52 0.60 -11.95 23.08
C ARG A 52 -0.53 -10.95 23.24
N PRO A 53 -1.37 -11.09 24.28
CA PRO A 53 -2.42 -10.09 24.56
C PRO A 53 -1.83 -8.69 24.64
N LYS A 54 -2.48 -7.74 24.01
CA LYS A 54 -2.14 -6.33 24.03
C LYS A 54 -3.32 -5.52 24.55
N GLN A 55 -3.02 -4.40 25.18
CA GLN A 55 -4.04 -3.42 25.52
C GLN A 55 -4.71 -2.90 24.25
N GLU A 56 -5.98 -2.64 24.28
CA GLU A 56 -6.71 -2.03 23.17
C GLU A 56 -6.10 -0.67 22.83
N SER A 57 -5.85 -0.47 21.55
CA SER A 57 -5.25 0.75 21.01
C SER A 57 -5.79 1.00 19.61
N PRO A 58 -6.05 2.26 19.23
CA PRO A 58 -6.43 2.58 17.86
C PRO A 58 -5.33 2.22 16.83
N CYS A 59 -4.09 2.00 17.30
CA CYS A 59 -2.95 1.58 16.46
C CYS A 59 -2.83 0.05 16.34
N HIS A 60 -3.79 -0.71 16.85
CA HIS A 60 -3.79 -2.17 16.81
C HIS A 60 -4.95 -2.68 15.94
N ALA A 61 -4.68 -3.71 15.13
CA ALA A 61 -5.71 -4.45 14.38
C ALA A 61 -5.66 -5.93 14.75
N VAL A 62 -6.82 -6.56 14.95
CA VAL A 62 -6.92 -7.99 15.28
C VAL A 62 -7.10 -8.81 14.02
N LEU A 63 -6.29 -9.85 13.85
CA LEU A 63 -6.24 -10.69 12.66
C LEU A 63 -6.43 -12.16 13.03
N HIS A 64 -7.03 -12.93 12.12
CA HIS A 64 -7.20 -14.37 12.21
C HIS A 64 -6.55 -15.12 11.03
N ALA A 65 -6.01 -14.42 10.05
CA ALA A 65 -5.42 -14.97 8.83
C ALA A 65 -4.32 -16.03 9.07
N THR A 66 -3.65 -16.00 10.23
CA THR A 66 -2.63 -17.00 10.61
C THR A 66 -3.19 -18.29 11.22
N GLY A 67 -4.53 -18.44 11.29
CA GLY A 67 -5.21 -19.53 12.00
C GLY A 67 -5.22 -19.38 13.53
N LYS A 68 -4.61 -18.32 14.05
CA LYS A 68 -4.64 -17.92 15.47
C LYS A 68 -4.93 -16.43 15.55
N GLN A 69 -5.62 -16.00 16.60
CA GLN A 69 -5.80 -14.59 16.85
C GLN A 69 -4.43 -13.91 17.05
N SER A 70 -4.16 -12.92 16.26
CA SER A 70 -2.93 -12.15 16.30
C SER A 70 -3.26 -10.66 16.25
N THR A 71 -2.42 -9.85 16.87
CA THR A 71 -2.54 -8.38 16.85
C THR A 71 -1.45 -7.81 15.96
N ALA A 72 -1.81 -7.01 14.97
CA ALA A 72 -0.89 -6.19 14.19
C ALA A 72 -0.55 -4.92 14.98
N LEU A 73 0.75 -4.67 15.13
CA LEU A 73 1.30 -3.54 15.89
C LEU A 73 1.63 -2.41 14.90
N CYS A 74 0.63 -1.61 14.53
CA CYS A 74 0.78 -0.59 13.48
C CYS A 74 1.63 0.60 13.91
N GLU A 75 1.99 0.72 15.18
CA GLU A 75 3.00 1.66 15.67
C GLU A 75 4.44 1.20 15.40
N GLN A 76 4.64 -0.05 14.94
CA GLN A 76 5.95 -0.61 14.63
C GLN A 76 6.06 -1.01 13.15
N ILE A 77 5.88 -0.02 12.28
CA ILE A 77 6.11 -0.19 10.83
C ILE A 77 7.60 -0.30 10.59
N SER A 78 8.01 -1.27 9.78
CA SER A 78 9.42 -1.49 9.46
C SER A 78 9.60 -1.71 7.97
N THR A 79 10.66 -1.13 7.40
CA THR A 79 11.14 -1.46 6.06
C THR A 79 12.04 -2.67 6.14
N VAL A 80 11.71 -3.72 5.40
CA VAL A 80 12.41 -5.01 5.43
C VAL A 80 12.88 -5.37 4.03
N ASP A 81 14.15 -5.76 3.90
CA ASP A 81 14.65 -6.32 2.65
C ASP A 81 13.99 -7.68 2.38
N LYS A 82 13.63 -7.94 1.14
CA LYS A 82 12.93 -9.15 0.70
C LYS A 82 13.71 -10.44 1.00
N VAL A 83 15.03 -10.38 1.08
CA VAL A 83 15.88 -11.53 1.44
C VAL A 83 15.64 -12.00 2.88
N ARG A 84 15.09 -11.15 3.75
CA ARG A 84 14.74 -11.48 5.14
C ARG A 84 13.36 -12.13 5.28
N LEU A 85 12.58 -12.18 4.20
CA LEU A 85 11.24 -12.75 4.20
C LEU A 85 11.33 -14.25 3.91
N SER A 86 10.73 -15.04 4.76
CA SER A 86 10.60 -16.49 4.59
C SER A 86 9.15 -16.92 4.75
N PHE A 87 8.80 -18.00 4.04
CA PHE A 87 7.49 -18.63 4.23
C PHE A 87 7.46 -19.42 5.53
N THR A 88 6.31 -19.36 6.20
CA THR A 88 5.94 -20.41 7.14
C THR A 88 5.15 -21.45 6.34
N PRO A 89 5.66 -22.69 6.12
CA PRO A 89 4.93 -23.69 5.34
C PRO A 89 3.51 -23.92 5.88
N PRO A 90 2.48 -24.20 5.02
CA PRO A 90 2.58 -24.63 3.62
C PRO A 90 2.37 -23.54 2.57
N ALA A 91 1.99 -22.31 2.92
CA ALA A 91 1.78 -21.19 1.98
C ALA A 91 1.73 -19.87 2.76
N PRO A 92 1.98 -18.71 2.14
CA PRO A 92 1.77 -17.45 2.80
C PRO A 92 0.30 -17.30 3.21
N CYS A 93 0.07 -17.00 4.48
CA CYS A 93 -1.25 -16.58 4.92
C CYS A 93 -1.55 -15.21 4.29
N VAL A 94 -2.80 -14.97 3.94
CA VAL A 94 -3.24 -13.72 3.33
C VAL A 94 -4.35 -13.12 4.17
N CYS A 95 -4.22 -11.87 4.54
CA CYS A 95 -5.26 -11.13 5.24
C CYS A 95 -6.50 -10.96 4.35
N THR A 96 -7.66 -11.07 4.94
CA THR A 96 -8.93 -10.75 4.28
C THR A 96 -9.01 -9.24 3.99
N LYS A 97 -9.89 -8.85 3.08
CA LYS A 97 -10.15 -7.42 2.81
C LYS A 97 -10.57 -6.65 4.05
N LYS A 98 -11.33 -7.29 4.95
CA LYS A 98 -11.77 -6.70 6.22
C LYS A 98 -10.59 -6.46 7.14
N GLU A 99 -9.74 -7.46 7.35
CA GLU A 99 -8.53 -7.34 8.17
C GLU A 99 -7.58 -6.27 7.63
N MET A 100 -7.41 -6.19 6.31
CA MET A 100 -6.60 -5.12 5.69
C MET A 100 -7.20 -3.73 5.93
N ALA A 101 -8.52 -3.57 5.87
CA ALA A 101 -9.17 -2.30 6.19
C ALA A 101 -8.97 -1.89 7.65
N GLU A 102 -8.98 -2.85 8.59
CA GLU A 102 -8.67 -2.62 10.01
C GLU A 102 -7.19 -2.22 10.20
N ILE A 103 -6.26 -2.86 9.48
CA ILE A 103 -4.84 -2.47 9.47
C ILE A 103 -4.69 -1.05 8.91
N ASP A 104 -5.36 -0.71 7.81
CA ASP A 104 -5.28 0.62 7.21
C ASP A 104 -5.77 1.71 8.17
N ALA A 105 -6.88 1.47 8.85
CA ALA A 105 -7.38 2.37 9.89
C ALA A 105 -6.39 2.54 11.05
N ALA A 106 -5.77 1.44 11.50
CA ALA A 106 -4.78 1.46 12.56
C ALA A 106 -3.47 2.17 12.14
N LEU A 107 -3.05 2.03 10.88
CA LEU A 107 -1.91 2.76 10.31
C LEU A 107 -2.19 4.26 10.24
N LEU A 108 -3.37 4.65 9.76
CA LEU A 108 -3.79 6.07 9.74
C LEU A 108 -3.76 6.67 11.14
N ALA A 109 -4.26 5.93 12.14
CA ALA A 109 -4.23 6.35 13.54
C ALA A 109 -2.80 6.47 14.07
N SER A 110 -1.95 5.48 13.80
CA SER A 110 -0.54 5.45 14.25
C SER A 110 0.29 6.61 13.68
N LEU A 111 0.06 6.95 12.41
CA LEU A 111 0.79 8.01 11.70
C LEU A 111 0.11 9.39 11.82
N ALA A 112 -1.02 9.48 12.52
CA ALA A 112 -1.85 10.69 12.62
C ALA A 112 -2.24 11.26 11.24
N LEU A 113 -2.49 10.37 10.26
CA LEU A 113 -2.90 10.77 8.92
C LEU A 113 -4.44 10.86 8.86
N ALA A 114 -4.92 11.88 8.16
CA ALA A 114 -6.35 11.96 7.85
C ALA A 114 -6.72 10.85 6.84
N ALA A 115 -7.85 10.19 7.07
CA ALA A 115 -8.40 9.32 6.05
C ALA A 115 -8.66 10.13 4.77
N PRO A 116 -8.36 9.58 3.58
CA PRO A 116 -8.70 10.27 2.34
C PRO A 116 -10.20 10.56 2.33
N ALA A 117 -10.55 11.79 1.97
CA ALA A 117 -11.97 12.15 1.84
C ALA A 117 -12.63 11.18 0.85
N PRO A 118 -13.85 10.70 1.13
CA PRO A 118 -14.55 9.84 0.19
C PRO A 118 -14.67 10.56 -1.14
N VAL A 119 -14.10 9.95 -2.20
CA VAL A 119 -14.21 10.49 -3.56
C VAL A 119 -15.68 10.35 -3.95
N THR A 120 -16.38 11.46 -4.05
CA THR A 120 -17.77 11.46 -4.48
C THR A 120 -17.84 11.13 -5.99
N THR A 121 -18.93 10.51 -6.43
CA THR A 121 -19.16 10.27 -7.86
C THR A 121 -19.08 11.57 -8.67
N LEU A 122 -19.49 12.69 -8.06
CA LEU A 122 -19.40 14.01 -8.64
C LEU A 122 -17.94 14.45 -8.91
N ASP A 123 -16.99 14.12 -8.03
CA ASP A 123 -15.57 14.43 -8.19
C ASP A 123 -14.93 13.58 -9.29
N LEU A 124 -15.31 12.31 -9.38
CA LEU A 124 -14.88 11.42 -10.47
C LEU A 124 -15.40 11.91 -11.83
N ASP A 125 -16.68 12.26 -11.91
CA ASP A 125 -17.30 12.78 -13.13
C ASP A 125 -16.66 14.12 -13.53
N LYS A 126 -16.41 15.02 -12.58
CA LYS A 126 -15.70 16.29 -12.83
C LYS A 126 -14.30 16.06 -13.38
N THR A 127 -13.55 15.15 -12.79
CA THR A 127 -12.18 14.83 -13.23
C THR A 127 -12.19 14.24 -14.65
N ARG A 128 -13.14 13.36 -14.94
CA ARG A 128 -13.33 12.79 -16.27
C ARG A 128 -13.67 13.85 -17.31
N LEU A 129 -14.64 14.73 -17.02
CA LEU A 129 -15.05 15.81 -17.90
C LEU A 129 -13.92 16.81 -18.18
N LEU A 130 -13.08 17.10 -17.18
CA LEU A 130 -11.90 17.95 -17.37
C LEU A 130 -10.88 17.30 -18.29
N ALA A 131 -10.61 15.99 -18.13
CA ALA A 131 -9.72 15.25 -19.01
C ALA A 131 -10.23 15.18 -20.44
N GLU A 132 -11.52 14.90 -20.64
CA GLU A 132 -12.17 14.91 -21.97
C GLU A 132 -12.09 16.30 -22.63
N ARG A 133 -12.37 17.36 -21.89
CA ARG A 133 -12.22 18.75 -22.37
C ARG A 133 -10.81 19.04 -22.86
N ASP A 134 -9.79 18.63 -22.11
CA ASP A 134 -8.40 18.91 -22.45
C ASP A 134 -7.94 18.11 -23.68
N ILE A 135 -8.48 16.92 -23.90
CA ILE A 135 -8.27 16.14 -25.14
C ILE A 135 -8.90 16.86 -26.32
N TYR A 136 -10.17 17.29 -26.22
CA TYR A 136 -10.85 17.99 -27.32
C TYR A 136 -10.16 19.32 -27.65
N LYS A 137 -9.69 20.05 -26.64
CA LYS A 137 -8.94 21.30 -26.83
C LYS A 137 -7.67 21.08 -27.65
N ARG A 138 -6.87 20.07 -27.32
CA ARG A 138 -5.66 19.72 -28.06
C ARG A 138 -5.97 19.32 -29.50
N MET A 139 -7.00 18.50 -29.70
CA MET A 139 -7.42 18.10 -31.04
C MET A 139 -7.85 19.30 -31.90
N TYR A 140 -8.56 20.25 -31.29
CA TYR A 140 -8.99 21.47 -31.96
C TYR A 140 -7.80 22.37 -32.31
N GLU A 141 -6.87 22.55 -31.42
CA GLU A 141 -5.63 23.30 -31.64
C GLU A 141 -4.78 22.68 -32.79
N ASP A 142 -4.59 21.35 -32.80
CA ASP A 142 -3.91 20.63 -33.87
C ASP A 142 -4.61 20.79 -35.24
N LEU A 143 -5.94 20.72 -35.25
CA LEU A 143 -6.73 20.98 -36.45
C LEU A 143 -6.53 22.41 -36.97
N LEU A 144 -6.61 23.42 -36.10
CA LEU A 144 -6.38 24.79 -36.45
C LEU A 144 -5.00 25.02 -37.05
N GLU A 145 -3.96 24.46 -36.45
CA GLU A 145 -2.58 24.55 -36.97
C GLU A 145 -2.45 23.95 -38.37
N ARG A 146 -3.07 22.79 -38.62
CA ARG A 146 -3.09 22.15 -39.92
C ARG A 146 -3.82 22.98 -40.99
N PHE A 147 -4.96 23.61 -40.63
CA PHE A 147 -5.73 24.46 -41.57
C PHE A 147 -5.02 25.79 -41.83
N THR A 148 -4.41 26.40 -40.82
CA THR A 148 -3.69 27.68 -40.98
C THR A 148 -2.33 27.48 -41.70
N GLY A 149 -1.66 26.33 -41.48
CA GLY A 149 -0.42 25.98 -42.20
C GLY A 149 -0.65 25.70 -43.70
N VAL A 150 -1.82 25.28 -44.11
CA VAL A 150 -2.18 25.05 -45.54
C VAL A 150 -2.40 26.36 -46.31
N VAL A 151 -2.84 27.42 -45.59
CA VAL A 151 -3.09 28.74 -46.26
C VAL A 151 -1.82 29.51 -46.57
N SER A 152 -0.66 29.18 -45.95
CA SER A 152 0.61 29.87 -46.14
C SER A 152 1.49 29.30 -47.27
N VAL A 153 1.06 28.25 -47.99
CA VAL A 153 1.81 27.60 -49.08
C VAL A 153 1.29 27.96 -50.49
N GLY A 154 0.34 28.88 -50.59
CA GLY A 154 -0.32 29.29 -51.85
C GLY A 154 -0.18 30.77 -52.16
N ALA A 155 1.02 31.40 -51.91
CA ALA A 155 1.28 32.76 -52.35
C ALA A 155 2.66 32.85 -53.02
#